data_7c3e65969a85eb14c547fcb8a3816706
#
_entry.id   7c3e65969a85eb14c547fcb8a3816706
#
_cell.length_a   1.000
_cell.length_b   1.000
_cell.length_c   1.000
_cell.angle_alpha   90.00
_cell.angle_beta   90.00
_cell.angle_gamma   90.00
#
_symmetry.space_group_name_H-M   'P 1'
#
loop_
_entity.id
_entity.type
_entity.pdbx_description
1 polymer ?
#
loop_
_entity_poly.entity_id
_entity_poly.type
_entity_poly.pdbx_seq_one_letter_code
_entity_poly.pdbx_strand_id
1 'polypeptide(L)'
;MRNPFRYFNSSPEVIRLVVMMYIRYPLSLRQVEDILFERCIDICHETVRFWWNRFSQLFAAEIRKPRIHLHSHSNWRWHLDEVFVRINGETHYLWRAVDHEGEVLEVFATKRRGRRTALAFLKRAMKRHGQLASIVTDRLRSYRAAMNAIGNAADQTCGRWLNNRAENSHQPFRRRERAMAKFRDMKTLQKFAAARASIQNHFNHDRHLDRRDIFKQNRSAALAEWHQLAA
;
A
#
# COMPACT_ATOMS: atom_id res chain seq x y z
N MET A 1 9.08 14.48 -20.47
CA MET A 1 8.23 14.79 -19.27
C MET A 1 8.76 16.04 -18.59
N ARG A 2 7.90 16.84 -17.90
CA ARG A 2 8.42 17.95 -17.09
C ARG A 2 9.04 17.38 -15.82
N ASN A 3 10.26 17.79 -15.47
CA ASN A 3 10.94 17.39 -14.24
C ASN A 3 10.09 17.82 -13.02
N PRO A 4 9.56 16.90 -12.20
CA PRO A 4 8.69 17.23 -11.08
C PRO A 4 9.41 17.93 -9.93
N PHE A 5 10.74 17.89 -9.90
CA PHE A 5 11.59 18.52 -8.89
C PHE A 5 12.06 19.94 -9.29
N ARG A 6 11.69 20.40 -10.48
CA ARG A 6 12.10 21.69 -11.01
C ARG A 6 11.77 22.83 -10.07
N TYR A 7 11.86 23.43 -9.36
CA TYR A 7 11.54 24.53 -8.41
C TYR A 7 11.67 24.13 -6.93
N PHE A 8 12.34 23.02 -6.65
CA PHE A 8 12.66 22.65 -5.29
C PHE A 8 14.13 22.93 -4.99
N ASN A 9 14.39 23.58 -3.85
CA ASN A 9 15.76 23.92 -3.43
C ASN A 9 16.55 22.70 -2.90
N SER A 10 15.84 21.60 -2.59
CA SER A 10 16.45 20.36 -2.14
C SER A 10 16.68 19.40 -3.31
N SER A 11 17.74 18.62 -3.25
CA SER A 11 18.03 17.65 -4.31
C SER A 11 16.93 16.58 -4.43
N PRO A 12 16.71 16.03 -5.63
CA PRO A 12 15.76 14.94 -5.84
C PRO A 12 16.03 13.73 -4.95
N GLU A 13 17.29 13.43 -4.64
CA GLU A 13 17.71 12.32 -3.78
C GLU A 13 17.21 12.51 -2.34
N VAL A 14 17.34 13.72 -1.80
CA VAL A 14 16.85 14.06 -0.47
C VAL A 14 15.32 13.98 -0.42
N ILE A 15 14.64 14.49 -1.44
CA ILE A 15 13.16 14.40 -1.52
C ILE A 15 12.71 12.93 -1.55
N ARG A 16 13.34 12.10 -2.38
CA ARG A 16 13.03 10.65 -2.43
C ARG A 16 13.32 9.96 -1.11
N LEU A 17 14.44 10.27 -0.46
CA LEU A 17 14.79 9.73 0.86
C LEU A 17 13.72 10.07 1.90
N VAL A 18 13.33 11.32 2.01
CA VAL A 18 12.33 11.80 2.98
C VAL A 18 10.98 11.12 2.76
N VAL A 19 10.51 11.05 1.51
CA VAL A 19 9.24 10.38 1.18
C VAL A 19 9.29 8.89 1.51
N MET A 20 10.40 8.21 1.20
CA MET A 20 10.62 6.82 1.56
C MET A 20 10.60 6.62 3.08
N MET A 21 11.35 7.41 3.82
CA MET A 21 11.42 7.32 5.28
C MET A 21 10.03 7.44 5.89
N TYR A 22 9.29 8.48 5.52
CA TYR A 22 7.98 8.73 6.07
C TYR A 22 6.95 7.66 5.71
N ILE A 23 6.88 7.18 4.49
CA ILE A 23 5.86 6.22 4.07
C ILE A 23 6.19 4.80 4.50
N ARG A 24 7.45 4.39 4.38
CA ARG A 24 7.88 3.02 4.60
C ARG A 24 8.03 2.67 6.07
N TYR A 25 8.65 3.55 6.85
CA TYR A 25 8.95 3.29 8.25
C TYR A 25 7.88 3.87 9.19
N PRO A 26 7.68 3.30 10.39
CA PRO A 26 6.72 3.81 11.36
C PRO A 26 7.25 5.06 12.09
N LEU A 27 7.60 6.10 11.31
CA LEU A 27 8.14 7.37 11.80
C LEU A 27 7.07 8.47 11.73
N SER A 28 6.97 9.30 12.76
CA SER A 28 6.21 10.54 12.69
C SER A 28 6.91 11.57 11.78
N LEU A 29 6.23 12.66 11.42
CA LEU A 29 6.84 13.74 10.65
C LEU A 29 8.04 14.36 11.38
N ARG A 30 7.92 14.54 12.71
CA ARG A 30 8.98 15.08 13.56
C ARG A 30 10.15 14.12 13.70
N GLN A 31 9.90 12.83 13.87
CA GLN A 31 11.01 11.86 13.89
C GLN A 31 11.80 11.81 12.58
N VAL A 32 11.14 12.07 11.44
CA VAL A 32 11.87 12.20 10.16
C VAL A 32 12.72 13.48 10.16
N GLU A 33 12.19 14.60 10.64
CA GLU A 33 12.93 15.86 10.87
C GLU A 33 14.15 15.63 11.77
N ASP A 34 13.96 15.04 12.95
CA ASP A 34 15.03 14.77 13.92
C ASP A 34 16.15 13.91 13.31
N ILE A 35 15.78 12.80 12.65
CA ILE A 35 16.74 11.89 12.00
C ILE A 35 17.54 12.59 10.87
N LEU A 36 16.91 13.50 10.13
CA LEU A 36 17.57 14.27 9.07
C LEU A 36 18.50 15.31 9.67
N PHE A 37 18.08 16.01 10.70
CA PHE A 37 18.87 17.00 11.42
C PHE A 37 20.16 16.39 12.00
N GLU A 38 20.07 15.21 12.61
CA GLU A 38 21.24 14.44 13.07
C GLU A 38 22.24 14.10 11.96
N ARG A 39 21.85 14.22 10.69
CA ARG A 39 22.67 13.99 9.49
C ARG A 39 23.00 15.27 8.72
N CYS A 40 22.91 16.41 9.39
CA CYS A 40 23.15 17.74 8.82
C CYS A 40 22.24 18.06 7.61
N ILE A 41 21.03 17.49 7.57
CA ILE A 41 20.00 17.81 6.57
C ILE A 41 18.89 18.57 7.29
N ASP A 42 18.90 19.90 7.16
CA ASP A 42 17.92 20.78 7.81
C ASP A 42 16.63 20.86 7.00
N ILE A 43 15.63 20.06 7.39
CA ILE A 43 14.31 19.98 6.77
C ILE A 43 13.24 19.83 7.84
N CYS A 44 12.37 20.84 7.96
CA CYS A 44 11.30 20.82 8.95
C CYS A 44 10.18 19.82 8.61
N HIS A 45 9.45 19.37 9.63
CA HIS A 45 8.36 18.39 9.48
C HIS A 45 7.22 18.85 8.56
N GLU A 46 6.99 20.15 8.39
CA GLU A 46 6.01 20.66 7.41
C GLU A 46 6.49 20.41 5.97
N THR A 47 7.79 20.54 5.71
CA THR A 47 8.39 20.19 4.42
C THR A 47 8.27 18.68 4.16
N VAL A 48 8.49 17.83 5.17
CA VAL A 48 8.24 16.38 5.09
C VAL A 48 6.78 16.13 4.72
N ARG A 49 5.83 16.82 5.38
CA ARG A 49 4.39 16.75 5.07
C ARG A 49 4.09 17.18 3.65
N PHE A 50 4.66 18.27 3.20
CA PHE A 50 4.47 18.78 1.83
C PHE A 50 4.99 17.79 0.79
N TRP A 51 6.20 17.26 0.96
CA TRP A 51 6.81 16.34 0.00
C TRP A 51 6.10 15.00 -0.10
N TRP A 52 5.72 14.39 1.02
CA TRP A 52 4.97 13.15 0.91
C TRP A 52 3.60 13.36 0.24
N ASN A 53 2.94 14.49 0.51
CA ASN A 53 1.70 14.83 -0.17
C ASN A 53 1.87 15.06 -1.67
N ARG A 54 2.96 15.68 -2.07
CA ARG A 54 3.24 16.01 -3.47
C ARG A 54 3.72 14.81 -4.27
N PHE A 55 4.69 14.06 -3.76
CA PHE A 55 5.44 13.07 -4.52
C PHE A 55 4.99 11.63 -4.32
N SER A 56 4.34 11.27 -3.21
CA SER A 56 4.01 9.88 -2.90
C SER A 56 3.15 9.19 -3.95
N GLN A 57 2.18 9.90 -4.53
CA GLN A 57 1.31 9.34 -5.57
C GLN A 57 2.04 9.21 -6.90
N LEU A 58 2.95 10.13 -7.21
CA LEU A 58 3.79 10.06 -8.39
C LEU A 58 4.68 8.82 -8.34
N PHE A 59 5.43 8.63 -7.26
CA PHE A 59 6.29 7.47 -7.07
C PHE A 59 5.50 6.16 -7.06
N ALA A 60 4.36 6.14 -6.36
CA ALA A 60 3.49 4.98 -6.34
C ALA A 60 2.91 4.63 -7.73
N ALA A 61 2.65 5.62 -8.56
CA ALA A 61 2.17 5.41 -9.93
C ALA A 61 3.27 4.80 -10.82
N GLU A 62 4.49 5.30 -10.72
CA GLU A 62 5.63 4.77 -11.48
C GLU A 62 5.98 3.32 -11.07
N ILE A 63 6.02 3.03 -9.78
CA ILE A 63 6.23 1.67 -9.26
C ILE A 63 5.18 0.69 -9.77
N ARG A 64 3.92 1.13 -9.88
CA ARG A 64 2.82 0.25 -10.31
C ARG A 64 2.81 -0.05 -11.81
N LYS A 65 3.29 0.86 -12.65
CA LYS A 65 3.23 0.71 -14.12
C LYS A 65 3.79 -0.63 -14.61
N PRO A 66 5.04 -1.02 -14.31
CA PRO A 66 5.60 -2.29 -14.77
C PRO A 66 4.90 -3.50 -14.14
N ARG A 67 4.46 -3.41 -12.90
CA ARG A 67 3.85 -4.52 -12.15
C ARG A 67 2.47 -4.91 -12.69
N ILE A 68 1.64 -3.97 -13.12
CA ILE A 68 0.32 -4.26 -13.69
C ILE A 68 0.44 -5.16 -14.92
N HIS A 69 1.45 -4.96 -15.77
CA HIS A 69 1.68 -5.79 -16.94
C HIS A 69 2.13 -7.21 -16.60
N LEU A 70 2.94 -7.38 -15.56
CA LEU A 70 3.41 -8.69 -15.10
C LEU A 70 2.27 -9.52 -14.48
N HIS A 71 1.34 -8.87 -13.79
CA HIS A 71 0.26 -9.53 -13.06
C HIS A 71 -0.96 -9.91 -13.92
N SER A 72 -1.08 -9.42 -15.15
CA SER A 72 -2.27 -9.64 -15.99
C SER A 72 -2.43 -11.07 -16.53
N HIS A 73 -1.43 -11.93 -16.37
CA HIS A 73 -1.35 -13.24 -17.05
C HIS A 73 -1.34 -14.44 -16.10
N SER A 74 -1.46 -14.27 -14.78
CA SER A 74 -1.44 -15.39 -13.85
C SER A 74 -2.79 -15.65 -13.20
N ASN A 75 -3.13 -16.93 -13.04
CA ASN A 75 -4.26 -17.42 -12.26
C ASN A 75 -4.02 -17.17 -10.77
N TRP A 76 -4.35 -15.97 -10.29
CA TRP A 76 -3.98 -15.50 -8.98
C TRP A 76 -5.03 -15.82 -7.94
N ARG A 77 -4.57 -16.31 -6.81
CA ARG A 77 -5.37 -16.41 -5.60
C ARG A 77 -5.29 -15.09 -4.84
N TRP A 78 -6.42 -14.46 -4.65
CA TRP A 78 -6.53 -13.22 -3.89
C TRP A 78 -7.03 -13.48 -2.47
N HIS A 79 -6.43 -12.81 -1.52
CA HIS A 79 -6.84 -12.79 -0.13
C HIS A 79 -7.44 -11.43 0.17
N LEU A 80 -8.71 -11.42 0.60
CA LEU A 80 -9.43 -10.18 0.88
C LEU A 80 -9.69 -10.05 2.37
N ASP A 81 -9.46 -8.86 2.88
CA ASP A 81 -9.78 -8.52 4.26
C ASP A 81 -9.98 -7.00 4.42
N GLU A 82 -10.57 -6.57 5.53
CA GLU A 82 -10.70 -5.17 5.83
C GLU A 82 -10.07 -4.78 7.17
N VAL A 83 -9.44 -3.61 7.18
CA VAL A 83 -8.86 -2.98 8.36
C VAL A 83 -9.80 -1.90 8.87
N PHE A 84 -10.16 -1.96 10.14
CA PHE A 84 -10.94 -0.90 10.81
C PHE A 84 -10.03 0.29 11.15
N VAL A 85 -10.38 1.48 10.69
CA VAL A 85 -9.64 2.72 10.96
C VAL A 85 -10.58 3.73 11.61
N ARG A 86 -10.18 4.31 12.74
CA ARG A 86 -10.97 5.38 13.38
C ARG A 86 -10.51 6.74 12.87
N ILE A 87 -11.47 7.53 12.38
CA ILE A 87 -11.28 8.93 11.94
C ILE A 87 -12.30 9.78 12.67
N ASN A 88 -11.87 10.71 13.51
CA ASN A 88 -12.72 11.61 14.31
C ASN A 88 -13.77 10.85 15.12
N GLY A 89 -13.41 9.71 15.72
CA GLY A 89 -14.33 8.86 16.50
C GLY A 89 -15.18 7.90 15.65
N GLU A 90 -15.34 8.12 14.35
CA GLU A 90 -16.11 7.25 13.46
C GLU A 90 -15.26 6.10 12.90
N THR A 91 -15.85 4.91 12.79
CA THR A 91 -15.20 3.74 12.19
C THR A 91 -15.30 3.78 10.67
N HIS A 92 -14.16 3.67 10.02
CA HIS A 92 -14.02 3.51 8.59
C HIS A 92 -13.40 2.15 8.26
N TYR A 93 -13.60 1.68 7.04
CA TYR A 93 -13.17 0.37 6.58
C TYR A 93 -12.17 0.55 5.44
N LEU A 94 -10.97 0.01 5.59
CA LEU A 94 -9.96 -0.06 4.55
C LEU A 94 -9.94 -1.48 3.99
N TRP A 95 -10.60 -1.68 2.86
CA TRP A 95 -10.63 -2.94 2.12
C TRP A 95 -9.28 -3.17 1.46
N ARG A 96 -8.79 -4.39 1.53
CA ARG A 96 -7.50 -4.77 0.96
C ARG A 96 -7.62 -6.09 0.20
N ALA A 97 -7.01 -6.12 -0.99
CA ALA A 97 -6.74 -7.33 -1.74
C ALA A 97 -5.23 -7.57 -1.72
N VAL A 98 -4.84 -8.78 -1.39
CA VAL A 98 -3.45 -9.22 -1.33
C VAL A 98 -3.35 -10.50 -2.16
N ASP A 99 -2.27 -10.66 -2.90
CA ASP A 99 -2.03 -11.88 -3.67
C ASP A 99 -1.43 -13.01 -2.83
N HIS A 100 -1.10 -14.11 -3.49
CA HIS A 100 -0.49 -15.27 -2.86
C HIS A 100 0.96 -15.04 -2.41
N GLU A 101 1.63 -13.98 -2.90
CA GLU A 101 2.98 -13.58 -2.49
C GLU A 101 2.97 -12.56 -1.35
N GLY A 102 1.78 -12.08 -0.96
CA GLY A 102 1.62 -11.08 0.09
C GLY A 102 1.70 -9.64 -0.41
N GLU A 103 1.74 -9.42 -1.73
CA GLU A 103 1.68 -8.10 -2.33
C GLU A 103 0.28 -7.51 -2.26
N VAL A 104 0.20 -6.23 -1.93
CA VAL A 104 -1.08 -5.52 -1.85
C VAL A 104 -1.49 -5.07 -3.25
N LEU A 105 -2.49 -5.72 -3.81
CA LEU A 105 -3.03 -5.42 -5.14
C LEU A 105 -3.87 -4.14 -5.14
N GLU A 106 -4.85 -4.05 -4.24
CA GLU A 106 -5.76 -2.92 -4.19
C GLU A 106 -6.09 -2.54 -2.74
N VAL A 107 -6.32 -1.26 -2.52
CA VAL A 107 -6.83 -0.70 -1.26
C VAL A 107 -7.98 0.26 -1.53
N PHE A 108 -9.04 0.16 -0.73
CA PHE A 108 -10.22 0.99 -0.90
C PHE A 108 -10.81 1.39 0.46
N ALA A 109 -10.81 2.69 0.76
CA ALA A 109 -11.36 3.22 2.01
C ALA A 109 -12.84 3.58 1.86
N THR A 110 -13.64 3.20 2.86
CA THR A 110 -15.10 3.47 2.85
C THR A 110 -15.62 3.76 4.25
N LYS A 111 -16.74 4.47 4.32
CA LYS A 111 -17.46 4.75 5.59
C LYS A 111 -18.38 3.59 6.00
N ARG A 112 -18.81 2.75 5.08
CA ARG A 112 -19.78 1.67 5.33
C ARG A 112 -19.19 0.32 4.93
N ARG A 113 -19.56 -0.72 5.68
CA ARG A 113 -19.24 -2.13 5.43
C ARG A 113 -20.49 -2.84 4.92
N GLY A 114 -20.51 -3.28 3.68
CA GLY A 114 -21.68 -3.96 3.14
C GLY A 114 -21.51 -4.45 1.71
N ARG A 115 -22.53 -5.16 1.20
CA ARG A 115 -22.54 -5.76 -0.14
C ARG A 115 -22.15 -4.78 -1.26
N ARG A 116 -22.74 -3.57 -1.27
CA ARG A 116 -22.47 -2.57 -2.31
C ARG A 116 -20.99 -2.15 -2.32
N THR A 117 -20.41 -2.00 -1.15
CA THR A 117 -19.00 -1.60 -0.98
C THR A 117 -18.06 -2.73 -1.39
N ALA A 118 -18.34 -3.96 -0.94
CA ALA A 118 -17.58 -5.15 -1.34
C ALA A 118 -17.60 -5.33 -2.86
N LEU A 119 -18.78 -5.17 -3.48
CA LEU A 119 -18.92 -5.26 -4.93
C LEU A 119 -18.13 -4.17 -5.68
N ALA A 120 -18.20 -2.92 -5.22
CA ALA A 120 -17.44 -1.82 -5.79
C ALA A 120 -15.92 -2.05 -5.68
N PHE A 121 -15.47 -2.56 -4.54
CA PHE A 121 -14.07 -2.92 -4.30
C PHE A 121 -13.61 -4.04 -5.25
N LEU A 122 -14.35 -5.14 -5.35
CA LEU A 122 -14.04 -6.26 -6.24
C LEU A 122 -13.98 -5.83 -7.71
N LYS A 123 -15.01 -5.11 -8.20
CA LYS A 123 -15.03 -4.59 -9.57
C LYS A 123 -13.82 -3.70 -9.87
N ARG A 124 -13.42 -2.88 -8.91
CA ARG A 124 -12.25 -2.00 -9.03
C ARG A 124 -10.95 -2.82 -9.11
N ALA A 125 -10.80 -3.82 -8.26
CA ALA A 125 -9.64 -4.70 -8.24
C ALA A 125 -9.56 -5.51 -9.55
N MET A 126 -10.65 -6.14 -9.97
CA MET A 126 -10.72 -6.91 -11.22
C MET A 126 -10.47 -6.07 -12.47
N LYS A 127 -10.98 -4.83 -12.52
CA LYS A 127 -10.72 -3.91 -13.65
C LYS A 127 -9.23 -3.61 -13.80
N ARG A 128 -8.48 -3.62 -12.70
CA ARG A 128 -7.05 -3.24 -12.68
C ARG A 128 -6.11 -4.44 -12.83
N HIS A 129 -6.46 -5.56 -12.22
CA HIS A 129 -5.59 -6.73 -12.11
C HIS A 129 -6.10 -7.96 -12.88
N GLY A 130 -7.18 -7.83 -13.65
CA GLY A 130 -7.77 -8.92 -14.43
C GLY A 130 -8.72 -9.79 -13.61
N GLN A 131 -9.17 -10.88 -14.24
CA GLN A 131 -10.06 -11.84 -13.59
C GLN A 131 -9.28 -12.70 -12.59
N LEU A 132 -9.92 -13.02 -11.48
CA LEU A 132 -9.36 -13.86 -10.43
C LEU A 132 -9.72 -15.33 -10.66
N ALA A 133 -8.79 -16.23 -10.35
CA ALA A 133 -9.05 -17.66 -10.39
C ALA A 133 -9.65 -18.18 -9.08
N SER A 134 -9.24 -17.59 -7.95
CA SER A 134 -9.79 -17.94 -6.64
C SER A 134 -9.68 -16.77 -5.65
N ILE A 135 -10.66 -16.67 -4.75
CA ILE A 135 -10.67 -15.68 -3.68
C ILE A 135 -10.72 -16.39 -2.32
N VAL A 136 -9.84 -15.97 -1.43
CA VAL A 136 -9.89 -16.33 -0.01
C VAL A 136 -10.41 -15.12 0.77
N THR A 137 -11.44 -15.34 1.59
CA THR A 137 -12.02 -14.29 2.44
C THR A 137 -12.22 -14.82 3.86
N ASP A 138 -12.43 -13.88 4.79
CA ASP A 138 -13.08 -14.22 6.04
C ASP A 138 -14.55 -14.64 5.77
N ARG A 139 -15.28 -15.03 6.83
CA ARG A 139 -16.69 -15.43 6.73
C ARG A 139 -17.67 -14.24 6.56
N LEU A 140 -17.19 -13.07 6.14
CA LEU A 140 -18.03 -11.89 5.99
C LEU A 140 -19.07 -12.08 4.88
N ARG A 141 -20.35 -12.01 5.24
CA ARG A 141 -21.48 -12.20 4.32
C ARG A 141 -21.47 -11.24 3.12
N SER A 142 -20.90 -10.03 3.25
CA SER A 142 -20.83 -9.05 2.17
C SER A 142 -19.94 -9.50 1.02
N TYR A 143 -18.85 -10.25 1.27
CA TYR A 143 -18.03 -10.82 0.20
C TYR A 143 -18.81 -11.85 -0.60
N ARG A 144 -19.45 -12.82 0.08
CA ARG A 144 -20.26 -13.84 -0.60
C ARG A 144 -21.38 -13.23 -1.45
N ALA A 145 -22.08 -12.24 -0.91
CA ALA A 145 -23.15 -11.54 -1.64
C ALA A 145 -22.62 -10.72 -2.84
N ALA A 146 -21.39 -10.20 -2.75
CA ALA A 146 -20.75 -9.50 -3.86
C ALA A 146 -20.24 -10.48 -4.92
N MET A 147 -19.67 -11.62 -4.52
CA MET A 147 -19.22 -12.68 -5.42
C MET A 147 -20.37 -13.30 -6.22
N ASN A 148 -21.52 -13.55 -5.58
CA ASN A 148 -22.75 -13.97 -6.27
C ASN A 148 -23.16 -12.96 -7.35
N ALA A 149 -23.05 -11.66 -7.07
CA ALA A 149 -23.42 -10.60 -8.01
C ALA A 149 -22.46 -10.46 -9.21
N ILE A 150 -21.24 -11.00 -9.09
CA ILE A 150 -20.23 -11.02 -10.17
C ILE A 150 -20.28 -12.33 -10.97
N GLY A 151 -20.90 -13.37 -10.41
CA GLY A 151 -20.94 -14.72 -11.02
C GLY A 151 -19.78 -15.63 -10.61
N ASN A 152 -18.95 -15.24 -9.65
CA ASN A 152 -17.73 -15.96 -9.23
C ASN A 152 -17.86 -16.60 -7.83
N ALA A 153 -19.06 -16.94 -7.41
CA ALA A 153 -19.29 -17.48 -6.06
C ALA A 153 -18.64 -18.84 -5.83
N ALA A 154 -18.44 -19.64 -6.87
CA ALA A 154 -17.79 -20.94 -6.83
C ALA A 154 -16.28 -20.83 -6.49
N ASP A 155 -15.66 -19.69 -6.84
CA ASP A 155 -14.22 -19.46 -6.64
C ASP A 155 -13.87 -18.93 -5.26
N GLN A 156 -14.89 -18.76 -4.39
CA GLN A 156 -14.69 -18.27 -3.03
C GLN A 156 -14.39 -19.41 -2.05
N THR A 157 -13.24 -19.34 -1.40
CA THR A 157 -12.85 -20.20 -0.29
C THR A 157 -12.88 -19.41 1.01
N CYS A 158 -13.54 -19.93 2.04
CA CYS A 158 -13.60 -19.31 3.37
C CYS A 158 -12.97 -20.22 4.42
N GLY A 159 -12.03 -19.68 5.21
CA GLY A 159 -11.41 -20.44 6.30
C GLY A 159 -10.61 -19.53 7.24
N ARG A 160 -10.68 -19.87 8.54
CA ARG A 160 -10.03 -19.06 9.60
C ARG A 160 -8.51 -18.91 9.38
N TRP A 161 -7.85 -19.96 8.93
CA TRP A 161 -6.39 -19.99 8.75
C TRP A 161 -5.97 -19.64 7.32
N LEU A 162 -6.88 -19.73 6.37
CA LEU A 162 -6.57 -19.50 4.96
C LEU A 162 -6.32 -18.03 4.65
N ASN A 163 -6.86 -17.10 5.46
CA ASN A 163 -6.76 -15.67 5.23
C ASN A 163 -5.62 -14.98 6.02
N ASN A 164 -4.74 -15.74 6.65
CA ASN A 164 -3.60 -15.21 7.43
C ASN A 164 -2.71 -14.28 6.62
N ARG A 165 -2.60 -14.46 5.30
CA ARG A 165 -1.83 -13.55 4.43
C ARG A 165 -2.41 -12.14 4.41
N ALA A 166 -3.72 -12.00 4.27
CA ALA A 166 -4.37 -10.71 4.34
C ALA A 166 -4.22 -10.10 5.74
N GLU A 167 -4.43 -10.88 6.81
CA GLU A 167 -4.25 -10.43 8.20
C GLU A 167 -2.81 -9.97 8.47
N ASN A 168 -1.80 -10.74 8.05
CA ASN A 168 -0.40 -10.37 8.21
C ASN A 168 -0.04 -9.08 7.44
N SER A 169 -0.65 -8.86 6.28
CA SER A 169 -0.47 -7.63 5.50
C SER A 169 -0.95 -6.38 6.22
N HIS A 170 -1.83 -6.53 7.23
CA HIS A 170 -2.33 -5.42 8.03
C HIS A 170 -1.30 -4.91 9.05
N GLN A 171 -0.40 -5.76 9.55
CA GLN A 171 0.54 -5.39 10.60
C GLN A 171 1.43 -4.18 10.23
N PRO A 172 2.06 -4.14 9.04
CA PRO A 172 2.87 -2.98 8.65
C PRO A 172 2.05 -1.70 8.55
N PHE A 173 0.78 -1.80 8.10
CA PHE A 173 -0.13 -0.66 8.05
C PHE A 173 -0.50 -0.18 9.45
N ARG A 174 -0.85 -1.09 10.36
CA ARG A 174 -1.20 -0.78 11.75
C ARG A 174 -0.04 -0.15 12.53
N ARG A 175 1.19 -0.64 12.36
CA ARG A 175 2.38 -0.04 12.96
C ARG A 175 2.54 1.40 12.51
N ARG A 176 2.31 1.65 11.23
CA ARG A 176 2.42 2.98 10.65
C ARG A 176 1.27 3.90 11.09
N GLU A 177 0.04 3.41 11.16
CA GLU A 177 -1.12 4.15 11.66
C GLU A 177 -0.90 4.64 13.11
N ARG A 178 -0.31 3.81 13.96
CA ARG A 178 0.00 4.17 15.35
C ARG A 178 1.06 5.27 15.46
N ALA A 179 2.05 5.25 14.57
CA ALA A 179 3.10 6.27 14.53
C ALA A 179 2.61 7.62 13.95
N MET A 180 1.56 7.59 13.14
CA MET A 180 0.87 8.79 12.67
C MET A 180 -0.14 9.21 13.71
N ALA A 181 -0.25 10.48 14.03
CA ALA A 181 -1.23 11.01 14.99
C ALA A 181 -2.70 10.92 14.46
N LYS A 182 -3.12 9.76 13.95
CA LYS A 182 -4.42 9.44 13.34
C LYS A 182 -4.67 10.13 11.98
N PHE A 183 -5.53 9.53 11.18
CA PHE A 183 -6.02 10.15 9.95
C PHE A 183 -7.11 11.18 10.28
N ARG A 184 -7.13 12.31 9.56
CA ARG A 184 -8.12 13.38 9.75
C ARG A 184 -9.34 13.21 8.86
N ASP A 185 -9.19 12.53 7.71
CA ASP A 185 -10.26 12.31 6.75
C ASP A 185 -9.99 11.04 5.91
N MET A 186 -11.06 10.56 5.26
CA MET A 186 -11.04 9.35 4.45
C MET A 186 -10.20 9.51 3.17
N LYS A 187 -10.11 10.72 2.59
CA LYS A 187 -9.30 10.96 1.36
C LYS A 187 -7.82 10.82 1.68
N THR A 188 -7.39 11.36 2.83
CA THR A 188 -6.01 11.22 3.32
C THR A 188 -5.68 9.75 3.63
N LEU A 189 -6.61 9.01 4.26
CA LEU A 189 -6.46 7.57 4.48
C LEU A 189 -6.28 6.82 3.15
N GLN A 190 -7.18 7.03 2.18
CA GLN A 190 -7.12 6.39 0.86
C GLN A 190 -5.81 6.70 0.14
N LYS A 191 -5.43 7.98 0.11
CA LYS A 191 -4.19 8.44 -0.51
C LYS A 191 -2.96 7.78 0.10
N PHE A 192 -2.89 7.81 1.43
CA PHE A 192 -1.76 7.23 2.17
C PHE A 192 -1.70 5.70 1.98
N ALA A 193 -2.81 5.01 2.15
CA ALA A 193 -2.87 3.55 2.03
C ALA A 193 -2.47 3.07 0.62
N ALA A 194 -2.93 3.78 -0.43
CA ALA A 194 -2.59 3.47 -1.82
C ALA A 194 -1.10 3.68 -2.12
N ALA A 195 -0.51 4.81 -1.67
CA ALA A 195 0.91 5.06 -1.85
C ALA A 195 1.76 4.05 -1.08
N ARG A 196 1.39 3.81 0.20
CA ARG A 196 2.08 2.85 1.04
C ARG A 196 2.06 1.44 0.47
N ALA A 197 0.92 0.98 -0.04
CA ALA A 197 0.80 -0.35 -0.65
C ALA A 197 1.83 -0.53 -1.78
N SER A 198 1.90 0.41 -2.72
CA SER A 198 2.84 0.35 -3.84
C SER A 198 4.30 0.41 -3.39
N ILE A 199 4.62 1.32 -2.47
CA ILE A 199 6.00 1.48 -1.95
C ILE A 199 6.39 0.26 -1.11
N GLN A 200 5.46 -0.32 -0.34
CA GLN A 200 5.73 -1.53 0.42
C GLN A 200 6.02 -2.70 -0.51
N ASN A 201 5.18 -2.94 -1.52
CA ASN A 201 5.39 -4.00 -2.50
C ASN A 201 6.77 -3.87 -3.20
N HIS A 202 7.19 -2.63 -3.51
CA HIS A 202 8.49 -2.38 -4.12
C HIS A 202 9.68 -2.89 -3.29
N PHE A 203 9.52 -2.87 -1.97
CA PHE A 203 10.55 -3.32 -1.02
C PHE A 203 10.19 -4.63 -0.30
N ASN A 204 9.13 -5.32 -0.74
CA ASN A 204 8.63 -6.53 -0.10
C ASN A 204 9.46 -7.72 -0.54
N HIS A 205 10.60 -7.93 0.12
CA HIS A 205 11.41 -9.14 0.02
C HIS A 205 11.36 -9.85 1.37
N ASP A 206 10.97 -11.10 1.37
CA ASP A 206 10.80 -11.90 2.57
C ASP A 206 12.16 -12.35 3.12
N ARG A 207 12.63 -11.62 4.14
CA ARG A 207 13.94 -11.84 4.74
C ARG A 207 14.15 -13.25 5.30
N HIS A 208 13.07 -13.92 5.67
CA HIS A 208 13.10 -15.29 6.22
C HIS A 208 13.03 -16.38 5.14
N LEU A 209 12.67 -16.03 3.91
CA LEU A 209 12.64 -16.94 2.76
C LEU A 209 13.90 -16.82 1.92
N ASP A 210 14.53 -15.65 1.88
CA ASP A 210 15.72 -15.38 1.10
C ASP A 210 17.00 -15.59 1.92
N ARG A 211 18.03 -16.14 1.29
CA ARG A 211 19.39 -16.09 1.83
C ARG A 211 19.84 -14.64 1.95
N ARG A 212 20.72 -14.36 2.93
CA ARG A 212 21.16 -12.99 3.25
C ARG A 212 21.75 -12.23 2.05
N ASP A 213 22.49 -12.92 1.21
CA ASP A 213 23.11 -12.37 -0.01
C ASP A 213 22.06 -11.98 -1.04
N ILE A 214 21.12 -12.87 -1.33
CA ILE A 214 19.98 -12.65 -2.24
C ILE A 214 19.11 -11.51 -1.73
N PHE A 215 18.77 -11.53 -0.43
CA PHE A 215 18.01 -10.44 0.18
C PHE A 215 18.69 -9.08 0.02
N LYS A 216 20.03 -9.03 0.19
CA LYS A 216 20.79 -7.77 -0.01
C LYS A 216 20.78 -7.33 -1.47
N GLN A 217 20.95 -8.24 -2.42
CA GLN A 217 20.91 -7.95 -3.85
C GLN A 217 19.55 -7.38 -4.26
N ASN A 218 18.46 -8.06 -3.90
CA ASN A 218 17.09 -7.62 -4.17
C ASN A 218 16.82 -6.23 -3.54
N ARG A 219 17.31 -6.02 -2.32
CA ARG A 219 17.19 -4.74 -1.63
C ARG A 219 17.96 -3.62 -2.33
N SER A 220 19.17 -3.91 -2.80
CA SER A 220 19.99 -2.95 -3.54
C SER A 220 19.37 -2.60 -4.89
N ALA A 221 18.83 -3.58 -5.61
CA ALA A 221 18.10 -3.35 -6.86
C ALA A 221 16.88 -2.46 -6.65
N ALA A 222 16.04 -2.76 -5.65
CA ALA A 222 14.88 -1.94 -5.31
C ALA A 222 15.25 -0.50 -4.91
N LEU A 223 16.37 -0.31 -4.23
CA LEU A 223 16.89 1.03 -3.93
C LEU A 223 17.40 1.75 -5.18
N ALA A 224 18.10 1.06 -6.08
CA ALA A 224 18.54 1.65 -7.34
C ALA A 224 17.37 2.15 -8.19
N GLU A 225 16.32 1.33 -8.33
CA GLU A 225 15.07 1.74 -9.00
C GLU A 225 14.39 2.93 -8.28
N TRP A 226 14.36 2.91 -6.95
CA TRP A 226 13.80 4.02 -6.17
C TRP A 226 14.52 5.35 -6.45
N HIS A 227 15.84 5.32 -6.57
CA HIS A 227 16.65 6.52 -6.88
C HIS A 227 16.40 7.08 -8.27
N GLN A 228 15.81 6.30 -9.18
CA GLN A 228 15.47 6.73 -10.54
C GLN A 228 14.03 7.23 -10.67
N LEU A 229 13.18 7.06 -9.63
CA LEU A 229 11.79 7.50 -9.71
C LEU A 229 11.67 9.01 -9.99
N ALA A 230 10.83 9.36 -10.95
CA ALA A 230 10.58 10.73 -11.38
C ALA A 230 11.84 11.48 -11.89
N ALA A 231 12.81 10.73 -12.43
CA ALA A 231 13.98 11.30 -13.09
C ALA A 231 13.63 11.94 -14.43
#